data_a6b538f78510ff4f534190cec0af8156
#
_entry.id   a6b538f78510ff4f534190cec0af8156
#
_cell.length_a   1.000
_cell.length_b   1.000
_cell.length_c   1.000
_cell.angle_alpha   90.00
_cell.angle_beta   90.00
_cell.angle_gamma   90.00
#
_symmetry.space_group_name_H-M   'P 1'
#
loop_
_entity.id
_entity.type
_entity.pdbx_description
1 polymer ?
#
loop_
_entity_poly.entity_id
_entity_poly.type
_entity_poly.pdbx_seq_one_letter_code
_entity_poly.pdbx_strand_id
1 'polypeptide(L)'
;MTRLTMNIAIATVIAATLAGQASAEPVKIRAGWVVAPASLIPVLFAKPGLARHQGNSYVLEPVYFSASPAQITAMSVGELEIAALGFSSFPFAVQNAGLADLRIIADEIQDGGKDNFSTHYMVKKDSGIATVADLKGKVLATNGVGTGVHMAMRAMLQRSGLQDKRDYTVIEAPFPTMKAVLLDGKADMIVSTTPFVFDPELQARARVLFTQRDAMGTSELSFWTAREGFMGKNRAAMVDLLEDSLRAVRWYLDPANRTEAIDILARFLKQPPARFESWIFSKNDFYRNPDGLVNLDALQNNIDLMRQLGIISTDLDARKHASLDLVGEAAQRLK
;
A
#
# COMPACT_ATOMS: atom_id res chain seq x y z
N MET A 1 -74.08 51.74 -35.15
CA MET A 1 -73.24 50.65 -35.66
C MET A 1 -71.80 50.88 -35.18
N THR A 2 -71.42 50.33 -34.03
CA THR A 2 -70.10 50.62 -33.45
C THR A 2 -69.40 49.24 -33.36
N ARG A 3 -68.29 49.09 -34.09
CA ARG A 3 -67.47 47.85 -34.06
C ARG A 3 -66.49 47.95 -32.90
N LEU A 4 -66.59 46.98 -32.02
CA LEU A 4 -65.67 46.78 -30.91
C LEU A 4 -64.51 45.87 -31.40
N THR A 5 -63.31 46.37 -31.43
CA THR A 5 -62.11 45.60 -31.74
C THR A 5 -61.50 45.14 -30.46
N MET A 6 -61.42 43.83 -30.30
CA MET A 6 -60.87 43.12 -29.14
C MET A 6 -59.38 42.78 -29.41
N ASN A 7 -58.48 43.48 -28.75
CA ASN A 7 -57.02 43.15 -28.78
C ASN A 7 -56.71 41.99 -27.84
N ILE A 8 -56.31 40.86 -28.40
CA ILE A 8 -55.78 39.73 -27.64
C ILE A 8 -54.30 39.92 -27.49
N ALA A 9 -53.83 40.21 -26.28
CA ALA A 9 -52.41 40.22 -25.91
C ALA A 9 -51.99 38.78 -25.61
N ILE A 10 -51.09 38.22 -26.44
CA ILE A 10 -50.43 36.91 -26.18
C ILE A 10 -49.27 37.18 -25.27
N ALA A 11 -49.40 36.78 -23.99
CA ALA A 11 -48.31 36.75 -23.04
C ALA A 11 -47.49 35.45 -23.23
N THR A 12 -46.29 35.58 -23.82
CA THR A 12 -45.32 34.50 -23.96
C THR A 12 -44.61 34.27 -22.60
N VAL A 13 -45.00 33.22 -21.88
CA VAL A 13 -44.31 32.81 -20.66
C VAL A 13 -43.03 32.06 -21.06
N ILE A 14 -41.88 32.68 -20.92
CA ILE A 14 -40.58 32.05 -21.05
C ILE A 14 -40.33 31.28 -19.73
N ALA A 15 -40.65 29.98 -19.70
CA ALA A 15 -40.21 29.08 -18.65
C ALA A 15 -38.69 28.85 -18.79
N ALA A 16 -37.90 29.60 -18.03
CA ALA A 16 -36.49 29.30 -17.84
C ALA A 16 -36.36 27.97 -17.05
N THR A 17 -36.15 26.90 -17.77
CA THR A 17 -35.74 25.62 -17.14
C THR A 17 -34.35 25.82 -16.55
N LEU A 18 -34.29 26.11 -15.27
CA LEU A 18 -33.11 25.86 -14.44
C LEU A 18 -32.90 24.36 -14.41
N ALA A 19 -32.18 23.83 -15.39
CA ALA A 19 -31.56 22.52 -15.31
C ALA A 19 -30.49 22.63 -14.20
N GLY A 20 -30.93 22.39 -12.96
CA GLY A 20 -30.00 22.12 -11.86
C GLY A 20 -29.13 20.95 -12.32
N GLN A 21 -27.84 21.19 -12.50
CA GLN A 21 -26.87 20.10 -12.66
C GLN A 21 -27.02 19.24 -11.42
N ALA A 22 -27.71 18.12 -11.54
CA ALA A 22 -27.66 17.08 -10.53
C ALA A 22 -26.18 16.68 -10.42
N SER A 23 -25.53 17.15 -9.37
CA SER A 23 -24.18 16.66 -9.04
C SER A 23 -24.31 15.13 -8.92
N ALA A 24 -23.61 14.41 -9.77
CA ALA A 24 -23.57 12.96 -9.65
C ALA A 24 -23.13 12.60 -8.24
N GLU A 25 -23.75 11.58 -7.63
CA GLU A 25 -23.31 11.13 -6.31
C GLU A 25 -21.83 10.76 -6.36
N PRO A 26 -21.06 11.15 -5.31
CA PRO A 26 -19.65 10.79 -5.23
C PRO A 26 -19.43 9.28 -5.32
N VAL A 27 -18.44 8.86 -6.08
CA VAL A 27 -18.11 7.45 -6.23
C VAL A 27 -17.56 6.91 -4.92
N LYS A 28 -18.21 5.89 -4.36
CA LYS A 28 -17.68 5.18 -3.18
C LYS A 28 -16.47 4.34 -3.58
N ILE A 29 -15.34 4.52 -2.89
CA ILE A 29 -14.10 3.80 -3.11
C ILE A 29 -13.61 3.23 -1.79
N ARG A 30 -13.69 1.90 -1.64
CA ARG A 30 -13.08 1.19 -0.50
C ARG A 30 -11.65 0.85 -0.86
N ALA A 31 -10.70 1.34 -0.06
CA ALA A 31 -9.28 1.12 -0.29
C ALA A 31 -8.64 0.35 0.86
N GLY A 32 -8.03 -0.78 0.53
CA GLY A 32 -7.34 -1.64 1.49
C GLY A 32 -5.99 -1.06 1.91
N TRP A 33 -5.64 -1.23 3.18
CA TRP A 33 -4.34 -0.87 3.71
C TRP A 33 -3.90 -1.86 4.80
N VAL A 34 -2.57 -1.95 5.04
CA VAL A 34 -2.00 -2.91 6.01
C VAL A 34 -1.27 -2.20 7.15
N VAL A 35 -0.42 -1.26 6.86
CA VAL A 35 0.44 -0.60 7.84
C VAL A 35 0.51 0.90 7.58
N ALA A 36 0.30 1.71 8.61
CA ALA A 36 0.64 3.12 8.59
C ALA A 36 2.02 3.31 9.26
N PRO A 37 2.91 4.16 8.72
CA PRO A 37 2.69 5.08 7.61
C PRO A 37 3.08 4.54 6.22
N ALA A 38 3.27 3.23 6.03
CA ALA A 38 3.47 2.69 4.69
C ALA A 38 2.31 3.12 3.80
N SER A 39 1.08 2.84 4.20
CA SER A 39 -0.10 3.46 3.59
C SER A 39 -0.35 4.83 4.24
N LEU A 40 -0.38 5.86 3.42
CA LEU A 40 -0.68 7.22 3.87
C LEU A 40 -2.17 7.56 3.85
N ILE A 41 -3.01 6.73 3.22
CA ILE A 41 -4.45 6.97 3.09
C ILE A 41 -5.11 7.30 4.44
N PRO A 42 -5.00 6.45 5.50
CA PRO A 42 -5.71 6.74 6.74
C PRO A 42 -5.13 7.93 7.51
N VAL A 43 -3.85 8.27 7.25
CA VAL A 43 -3.14 9.33 7.95
C VAL A 43 -3.42 10.69 7.32
N LEU A 44 -3.39 10.76 6.00
CA LEU A 44 -3.38 12.03 5.27
C LEU A 44 -4.76 12.62 5.08
N PHE A 45 -5.79 11.79 5.06
CA PHE A 45 -7.16 12.29 5.10
C PHE A 45 -7.55 12.86 6.50
N ALA A 46 -6.70 12.65 7.51
CA ALA A 46 -6.84 13.35 8.80
C ALA A 46 -6.44 14.83 8.74
N LYS A 47 -5.70 15.27 7.68
CA LYS A 47 -5.30 16.67 7.49
C LYS A 47 -6.29 17.39 6.56
N PRO A 48 -7.03 18.39 7.06
CA PRO A 48 -7.92 19.20 6.23
C PRO A 48 -7.19 19.82 5.03
N GLY A 49 -7.80 19.77 3.85
CA GLY A 49 -7.32 20.43 2.63
C GLY A 49 -6.36 19.59 1.77
N LEU A 50 -5.94 18.40 2.20
CA LEU A 50 -5.20 17.47 1.33
C LEU A 50 -6.15 16.74 0.37
N ALA A 51 -7.22 16.15 0.88
CA ALA A 51 -8.23 15.45 0.08
C ALA A 51 -9.29 16.46 -0.45
N ARG A 52 -8.95 17.21 -1.49
CA ARG A 52 -9.80 18.29 -2.01
C ARG A 52 -11.04 17.82 -2.73
N HIS A 53 -10.99 16.60 -3.27
CA HIS A 53 -12.08 16.01 -4.04
C HIS A 53 -12.96 15.07 -3.22
N GLN A 54 -12.54 14.76 -1.98
CA GLN A 54 -13.30 13.94 -1.03
C GLN A 54 -14.68 14.54 -0.75
N GLY A 55 -15.72 13.73 -0.90
CA GLY A 55 -17.11 14.14 -0.74
C GLY A 55 -17.74 14.84 -1.96
N ASN A 56 -16.95 15.14 -3.00
CA ASN A 56 -17.40 15.73 -4.25
C ASN A 56 -17.40 14.74 -5.41
N SER A 57 -16.23 14.24 -5.82
CA SER A 57 -16.13 13.26 -6.90
C SER A 57 -16.03 11.83 -6.38
N TYR A 58 -15.47 11.62 -5.20
CA TYR A 58 -15.40 10.33 -4.54
C TYR A 58 -15.63 10.43 -3.03
N VAL A 59 -15.97 9.29 -2.42
CA VAL A 59 -15.94 9.06 -0.96
C VAL A 59 -15.02 7.87 -0.71
N LEU A 60 -13.86 8.12 -0.08
CA LEU A 60 -12.91 7.08 0.27
C LEU A 60 -13.26 6.45 1.62
N GLU A 61 -13.32 5.13 1.64
CA GLU A 61 -13.45 4.32 2.86
C GLU A 61 -12.19 3.45 3.04
N PRO A 62 -11.28 3.82 3.94
CA PRO A 62 -10.11 2.99 4.24
C PRO A 62 -10.51 1.71 4.98
N VAL A 63 -10.07 0.54 4.48
CA VAL A 63 -10.34 -0.76 5.08
C VAL A 63 -9.04 -1.41 5.52
N TYR A 64 -8.93 -1.70 6.82
CA TYR A 64 -7.73 -2.34 7.37
C TYR A 64 -7.71 -3.84 7.10
N PHE A 65 -6.55 -4.36 6.69
CA PHE A 65 -6.25 -5.78 6.57
C PHE A 65 -4.92 -6.10 7.24
N SER A 66 -4.80 -7.28 7.82
CA SER A 66 -3.54 -7.75 8.42
C SER A 66 -2.47 -8.09 7.36
N ALA A 67 -2.91 -8.45 6.13
CA ALA A 67 -2.04 -8.84 5.03
C ALA A 67 -2.73 -8.71 3.66
N SER A 68 -1.94 -8.60 2.58
CA SER A 68 -2.44 -8.45 1.21
C SER A 68 -3.32 -9.60 0.69
N PRO A 69 -3.12 -10.88 1.03
CA PRO A 69 -4.01 -11.95 0.53
C PRO A 69 -5.48 -11.77 0.89
N ALA A 70 -5.78 -11.22 2.07
CA ALA A 70 -7.17 -10.92 2.45
C ALA A 70 -7.80 -9.81 1.59
N GLN A 71 -7.01 -8.87 1.10
CA GLN A 71 -7.48 -7.84 0.15
C GLN A 71 -7.84 -8.44 -1.21
N ILE A 72 -7.11 -9.46 -1.67
CA ILE A 72 -7.42 -10.17 -2.92
C ILE A 72 -8.79 -10.83 -2.81
N THR A 73 -9.07 -11.48 -1.69
CA THR A 73 -10.38 -12.10 -1.44
C THR A 73 -11.49 -11.05 -1.45
N ALA A 74 -11.33 -9.95 -0.72
CA ALA A 74 -12.31 -8.85 -0.68
C ALA A 74 -12.55 -8.25 -2.07
N MET A 75 -11.50 -8.05 -2.86
CA MET A 75 -11.61 -7.54 -4.22
C MET A 75 -12.31 -8.53 -5.16
N SER A 76 -12.06 -9.83 -5.02
CA SER A 76 -12.67 -10.86 -5.88
C SER A 76 -14.20 -10.95 -5.72
N VAL A 77 -14.71 -10.63 -4.53
CA VAL A 77 -16.15 -10.60 -4.23
C VAL A 77 -16.78 -9.20 -4.31
N GLY A 78 -16.00 -8.19 -4.77
CA GLY A 78 -16.50 -6.83 -4.96
C GLY A 78 -16.67 -6.03 -3.66
N GLU A 79 -15.98 -6.41 -2.60
CA GLU A 79 -15.97 -5.67 -1.32
C GLU A 79 -14.84 -4.64 -1.22
N LEU A 80 -13.99 -4.54 -2.24
CA LEU A 80 -12.86 -3.61 -2.29
C LEU A 80 -12.64 -3.12 -3.72
N GLU A 81 -12.46 -1.82 -3.91
CA GLU A 81 -12.18 -1.20 -5.21
C GLU A 81 -10.69 -1.02 -5.45
N ILE A 82 -9.92 -0.72 -4.39
CA ILE A 82 -8.46 -0.56 -4.45
C ILE A 82 -7.82 -1.49 -3.43
N ALA A 83 -6.87 -2.31 -3.88
CA ALA A 83 -6.05 -3.14 -3.00
C ALA A 83 -4.58 -2.70 -3.03
N ALA A 84 -3.95 -2.67 -1.86
CA ALA A 84 -2.50 -2.52 -1.71
C ALA A 84 -1.85 -3.90 -1.79
N LEU A 85 -1.27 -4.22 -2.95
CA LEU A 85 -0.63 -5.50 -3.23
C LEU A 85 0.88 -5.32 -3.43
N GLY A 86 1.63 -6.39 -3.21
CA GLY A 86 3.07 -6.43 -3.46
C GLY A 86 3.43 -7.37 -4.62
N PHE A 87 4.73 -7.46 -4.90
CA PHE A 87 5.29 -8.25 -6.00
C PHE A 87 4.93 -9.74 -5.96
N SER A 88 4.54 -10.30 -4.82
CA SER A 88 4.15 -11.70 -4.66
C SER A 88 2.65 -11.91 -4.77
N SER A 89 1.87 -11.04 -4.12
CA SER A 89 0.41 -11.15 -4.06
C SER A 89 -0.26 -10.75 -5.37
N PHE A 90 0.33 -9.83 -6.12
CA PHE A 90 -0.20 -9.38 -7.40
C PHE A 90 -0.22 -10.50 -8.46
N PRO A 91 0.88 -11.24 -8.72
CA PRO A 91 0.83 -12.37 -9.66
C PRO A 91 -0.22 -13.43 -9.27
N PHE A 92 -0.34 -13.71 -7.96
CA PHE A 92 -1.36 -14.62 -7.46
C PHE A 92 -2.78 -14.12 -7.75
N ALA A 93 -3.04 -12.82 -7.52
CA ALA A 93 -4.35 -12.23 -7.78
C ALA A 93 -4.76 -12.34 -9.25
N VAL A 94 -3.84 -12.03 -10.17
CA VAL A 94 -4.10 -12.04 -11.61
C VAL A 94 -4.33 -13.46 -12.12
N GLN A 95 -3.54 -14.45 -11.69
CA GLN A 95 -3.55 -15.79 -12.27
C GLN A 95 -4.45 -16.79 -11.54
N ASN A 96 -4.52 -16.70 -10.20
CA ASN A 96 -5.18 -17.73 -9.41
C ASN A 96 -6.50 -17.27 -8.77
N ALA A 97 -6.71 -15.96 -8.59
CA ALA A 97 -7.91 -15.43 -7.94
C ALA A 97 -8.96 -14.88 -8.91
N GLY A 98 -8.79 -15.11 -10.22
CA GLY A 98 -9.75 -14.66 -11.23
C GLY A 98 -9.77 -13.16 -11.49
N LEU A 99 -8.70 -12.45 -11.12
CA LEU A 99 -8.58 -10.99 -11.27
C LEU A 99 -7.67 -10.62 -12.46
N ALA A 100 -7.86 -11.25 -13.61
CA ALA A 100 -7.06 -11.01 -14.82
C ALA A 100 -7.12 -9.56 -15.33
N ASP A 101 -8.22 -8.85 -15.01
CA ASP A 101 -8.43 -7.43 -15.31
C ASP A 101 -7.85 -6.48 -14.25
N LEU A 102 -7.07 -7.00 -13.29
CA LEU A 102 -6.40 -6.18 -12.28
C LEU A 102 -5.26 -5.39 -12.91
N ARG A 103 -5.19 -4.10 -12.58
CA ARG A 103 -4.15 -3.17 -13.08
C ARG A 103 -3.41 -2.53 -11.91
N ILE A 104 -2.12 -2.33 -12.10
CA ILE A 104 -1.23 -1.56 -11.25
C ILE A 104 -1.46 -0.10 -11.56
N ILE A 105 -1.79 0.73 -10.56
CA ILE A 105 -2.24 2.11 -10.79
C ILE A 105 -1.38 3.18 -10.13
N ALA A 106 -0.70 2.88 -9.01
CA ALA A 106 0.17 3.84 -8.33
C ALA A 106 1.14 3.15 -7.38
N ASP A 107 2.34 3.74 -7.21
CA ASP A 107 3.29 3.39 -6.14
C ASP A 107 2.72 3.71 -4.76
N GLU A 108 2.94 2.83 -3.80
CA GLU A 108 2.70 3.10 -2.39
C GLU A 108 4.00 3.19 -1.62
N ILE A 109 4.83 2.14 -1.69
CA ILE A 109 6.16 2.10 -1.07
C ILE A 109 7.12 1.16 -1.79
N GLN A 110 8.41 1.52 -1.77
CA GLN A 110 9.52 0.68 -2.16
C GLN A 110 10.44 0.41 -0.97
N ASP A 111 11.05 -0.78 -0.91
CA ASP A 111 12.08 -1.12 0.07
C ASP A 111 13.45 -1.25 -0.61
N GLY A 112 14.49 -0.69 -0.02
CA GLY A 112 15.82 -0.62 -0.59
C GLY A 112 15.97 0.39 -1.75
N GLY A 113 14.89 1.10 -2.12
CA GLY A 113 14.92 2.19 -3.08
C GLY A 113 15.65 3.41 -2.53
N LYS A 114 16.57 4.01 -3.29
CA LYS A 114 17.37 5.18 -2.88
C LYS A 114 17.97 5.06 -1.47
N ASP A 115 18.39 3.84 -1.08
CA ASP A 115 18.95 3.53 0.23
C ASP A 115 17.97 3.70 1.42
N ASN A 116 16.68 3.65 1.19
CA ASN A 116 15.69 3.55 2.24
C ASN A 116 15.43 2.08 2.59
N PHE A 117 15.48 1.74 3.88
CA PHE A 117 15.31 0.38 4.37
C PHE A 117 14.22 0.34 5.42
N SER A 118 13.11 -0.28 5.12
CA SER A 118 11.94 -0.32 5.99
C SER A 118 11.69 -1.67 6.65
N THR A 119 12.23 -2.75 6.08
CA THR A 119 11.89 -4.12 6.47
C THR A 119 13.10 -4.94 6.88
N HIS A 120 13.06 -5.47 8.10
CA HIS A 120 14.14 -6.20 8.76
C HIS A 120 13.66 -7.57 9.26
N TYR A 121 14.54 -8.55 9.20
CA TYR A 121 14.34 -9.88 9.76
C TYR A 121 15.21 -10.00 11.01
N MET A 122 14.56 -10.16 12.16
CA MET A 122 15.20 -9.98 13.46
C MET A 122 15.15 -11.24 14.31
N VAL A 123 16.23 -11.49 15.03
CA VAL A 123 16.39 -12.56 16.01
C VAL A 123 16.77 -11.99 17.37
N LYS A 124 16.53 -12.71 18.46
CA LYS A 124 17.03 -12.27 19.78
C LYS A 124 18.54 -12.25 19.80
N LYS A 125 19.14 -11.27 20.52
CA LYS A 125 20.61 -11.14 20.65
C LYS A 125 21.24 -12.35 21.32
N ASP A 126 20.53 -13.00 22.24
CA ASP A 126 20.94 -14.15 23.03
C ASP A 126 20.50 -15.51 22.44
N SER A 127 19.95 -15.52 21.22
CA SER A 127 19.41 -16.75 20.60
C SER A 127 20.46 -17.75 20.11
N GLY A 128 21.74 -17.34 20.01
CA GLY A 128 22.79 -18.13 19.37
C GLY A 128 22.69 -18.21 17.84
N ILE A 129 21.64 -17.64 17.20
CA ILE A 129 21.48 -17.61 15.76
C ILE A 129 22.41 -16.55 15.18
N ALA A 130 23.48 -16.92 14.53
CA ALA A 130 24.47 -16.00 13.95
C ALA A 130 24.26 -15.76 12.46
N THR A 131 23.81 -16.79 11.75
CA THR A 131 23.65 -16.81 10.28
C THR A 131 22.23 -17.26 9.90
N VAL A 132 21.86 -17.11 8.65
CA VAL A 132 20.57 -17.60 8.11
C VAL A 132 20.49 -19.13 8.18
N ALA A 133 21.61 -19.84 8.06
CA ALA A 133 21.67 -21.29 8.14
C ALA A 133 21.27 -21.83 9.52
N ASP A 134 21.48 -21.04 10.59
CA ASP A 134 21.12 -21.41 11.97
C ASP A 134 19.59 -21.41 12.20
N LEU A 135 18.82 -20.96 11.21
CA LEU A 135 17.36 -21.01 11.23
C LEU A 135 16.81 -22.42 10.93
N LYS A 136 17.66 -23.40 10.69
CA LYS A 136 17.21 -24.79 10.52
C LYS A 136 16.54 -25.31 11.81
N GLY A 137 15.34 -25.87 11.67
CA GLY A 137 14.52 -26.37 12.79
C GLY A 137 13.82 -25.27 13.60
N LYS A 138 13.88 -24.03 13.17
CA LYS A 138 13.35 -22.86 13.88
C LYS A 138 11.93 -22.48 13.46
N VAL A 139 11.27 -21.70 14.33
CA VAL A 139 9.97 -21.09 14.08
C VAL A 139 10.16 -19.65 13.62
N LEU A 140 9.63 -19.29 12.47
CA LEU A 140 9.77 -17.99 11.85
C LEU A 140 8.40 -17.31 11.72
N ALA A 141 8.28 -16.05 12.08
CA ALA A 141 7.02 -15.34 12.03
C ALA A 141 6.97 -14.31 10.88
N THR A 142 5.86 -14.30 10.15
CA THR A 142 5.53 -13.33 9.12
C THR A 142 4.15 -12.73 9.35
N ASN A 143 3.84 -11.58 8.72
CA ASN A 143 2.52 -10.97 8.85
C ASN A 143 1.42 -11.71 8.08
N GLY A 144 1.79 -12.52 7.12
CA GLY A 144 0.88 -13.36 6.34
C GLY A 144 1.63 -14.16 5.28
N VAL A 145 1.28 -15.43 5.15
CA VAL A 145 1.81 -16.30 4.11
C VAL A 145 1.39 -15.76 2.72
N GLY A 146 2.32 -15.71 1.78
CA GLY A 146 2.08 -15.16 0.43
C GLY A 146 2.38 -13.66 0.30
N THR A 147 2.67 -12.94 1.39
CA THR A 147 3.07 -11.52 1.32
C THR A 147 4.48 -11.33 0.76
N GLY A 148 4.81 -10.12 0.30
CA GLY A 148 6.14 -9.78 -0.20
C GLY A 148 7.26 -10.03 0.82
N VAL A 149 7.02 -9.70 2.09
CA VAL A 149 8.00 -9.94 3.16
C VAL A 149 8.16 -11.43 3.46
N HIS A 150 7.09 -12.24 3.36
CA HIS A 150 7.19 -13.69 3.47
C HIS A 150 8.01 -14.29 2.31
N MET A 151 7.78 -13.81 1.08
CA MET A 151 8.51 -14.31 -0.07
C MET A 151 10.00 -13.93 -0.02
N ALA A 152 10.33 -12.73 0.43
CA ALA A 152 11.71 -12.33 0.66
C ALA A 152 12.41 -13.19 1.72
N MET A 153 11.70 -13.51 2.82
CA MET A 153 12.19 -14.46 3.81
C MET A 153 12.50 -15.81 3.17
N ARG A 154 11.57 -16.37 2.39
CA ARG A 154 11.77 -17.64 1.69
C ARG A 154 12.96 -17.59 0.71
N ALA A 155 13.10 -16.51 -0.05
CA ALA A 155 14.20 -16.33 -0.99
C ALA A 155 15.55 -16.36 -0.28
N MET A 156 15.67 -15.67 0.87
CA MET A 156 16.90 -15.68 1.67
C MET A 156 17.21 -17.05 2.24
N LEU A 157 16.21 -17.72 2.81
CA LEU A 157 16.35 -19.08 3.39
C LEU A 157 16.76 -20.09 2.32
N GLN A 158 16.12 -20.06 1.15
CA GLN A 158 16.43 -20.99 0.06
C GLN A 158 17.85 -20.80 -0.48
N ARG A 159 18.33 -19.55 -0.63
CA ARG A 159 19.73 -19.28 -1.00
C ARG A 159 20.74 -19.78 0.06
N SER A 160 20.29 -19.92 1.30
CA SER A 160 21.09 -20.49 2.39
C SER A 160 20.89 -22.01 2.55
N GLY A 161 20.24 -22.66 1.58
CA GLY A 161 20.05 -24.12 1.55
C GLY A 161 18.89 -24.63 2.38
N LEU A 162 18.05 -23.76 2.95
CA LEU A 162 16.90 -24.14 3.76
C LEU A 162 15.61 -24.18 2.91
N GLN A 163 14.87 -25.26 3.03
CA GLN A 163 13.62 -25.49 2.29
C GLN A 163 12.40 -25.29 3.19
N ASP A 164 11.40 -24.58 2.64
CA ASP A 164 10.11 -24.36 3.28
C ASP A 164 9.43 -25.69 3.67
N LYS A 165 8.76 -25.70 4.82
CA LYS A 165 8.05 -26.87 5.42
C LYS A 165 8.93 -28.07 5.78
N ARG A 166 10.18 -28.12 5.34
CA ARG A 166 11.13 -29.18 5.67
C ARG A 166 12.10 -28.75 6.77
N ASP A 167 12.70 -27.57 6.60
CA ASP A 167 13.82 -27.11 7.41
C ASP A 167 13.41 -26.04 8.43
N TYR A 168 12.21 -25.48 8.36
CA TYR A 168 11.68 -24.49 9.30
C TYR A 168 10.15 -24.45 9.29
N THR A 169 9.56 -23.87 10.33
CA THR A 169 8.12 -23.66 10.44
C THR A 169 7.79 -22.17 10.36
N VAL A 170 6.73 -21.82 9.63
CA VAL A 170 6.24 -20.44 9.53
C VAL A 170 4.96 -20.30 10.32
N ILE A 171 4.87 -19.24 11.13
CA ILE A 171 3.64 -18.80 11.80
C ILE A 171 3.25 -17.39 11.34
N GLU A 172 1.97 -17.08 11.46
CA GLU A 172 1.45 -15.76 11.11
C GLU A 172 1.15 -14.94 12.37
N ALA A 173 1.55 -13.67 12.36
CA ALA A 173 1.21 -12.70 13.39
C ALA A 173 1.20 -11.28 12.81
N PRO A 174 0.21 -10.43 13.15
CA PRO A 174 0.19 -9.04 12.69
C PRO A 174 1.44 -8.27 13.14
N PHE A 175 1.92 -7.32 12.33
CA PHE A 175 3.12 -6.54 12.65
C PHE A 175 3.16 -5.94 14.06
N PRO A 176 2.04 -5.38 14.61
CA PRO A 176 2.06 -4.83 15.97
C PRO A 176 2.38 -5.85 17.06
N THR A 177 2.17 -7.15 16.82
CA THR A 177 2.38 -8.23 17.80
C THR A 177 3.74 -8.92 17.65
N MET A 178 4.50 -8.66 16.58
CA MET A 178 5.76 -9.33 16.26
C MET A 178 6.79 -9.25 17.40
N LYS A 179 6.89 -8.08 18.05
CA LYS A 179 7.79 -7.93 19.21
C LYS A 179 7.49 -8.97 20.29
N ALA A 180 6.23 -9.10 20.70
CA ALA A 180 5.82 -10.05 21.71
C ALA A 180 6.08 -11.50 21.26
N VAL A 181 5.77 -11.82 19.99
CA VAL A 181 6.02 -13.14 19.41
C VAL A 181 7.50 -13.54 19.52
N LEU A 182 8.44 -12.63 19.24
CA LEU A 182 9.87 -12.88 19.36
C LEU A 182 10.30 -12.97 20.84
N LEU A 183 9.94 -11.97 21.64
CA LEU A 183 10.44 -11.85 23.02
C LEU A 183 9.90 -12.94 23.94
N ASP A 184 8.65 -13.40 23.72
CA ASP A 184 8.03 -14.52 24.43
C ASP A 184 8.56 -15.89 23.94
N GLY A 185 9.40 -15.92 22.91
CA GLY A 185 9.96 -17.16 22.37
C GLY A 185 8.98 -18.00 21.55
N LYS A 186 7.88 -17.42 21.05
CA LYS A 186 6.93 -18.09 20.16
C LYS A 186 7.48 -18.25 18.74
N ALA A 187 8.43 -17.37 18.35
CA ALA A 187 9.22 -17.50 17.15
C ALA A 187 10.69 -17.16 17.45
N ASP A 188 11.60 -17.80 16.71
CA ASP A 188 13.03 -17.57 16.77
C ASP A 188 13.46 -16.38 15.91
N MET A 189 12.73 -16.10 14.82
CA MET A 189 12.90 -14.95 13.95
C MET A 189 11.55 -14.33 13.62
N ILE A 190 11.52 -13.01 13.54
CA ILE A 190 10.36 -12.24 13.09
C ILE A 190 10.70 -11.35 11.91
N VAL A 191 9.71 -11.01 11.09
CA VAL A 191 9.78 -9.84 10.22
C VAL A 191 9.30 -8.62 10.99
N SER A 192 10.06 -7.54 10.95
CA SER A 192 9.68 -6.25 11.54
C SER A 192 9.88 -5.14 10.53
N THR A 193 8.89 -4.31 10.35
CA THR A 193 8.93 -3.17 9.44
C THR A 193 8.80 -1.86 10.21
N THR A 194 9.14 -0.75 9.59
CA THR A 194 8.84 0.59 10.10
C THR A 194 7.32 0.71 10.35
N PRO A 195 6.86 1.24 11.52
CA PRO A 195 7.64 1.81 12.62
C PRO A 195 8.05 0.80 13.71
N PHE A 196 7.62 -0.45 13.65
CA PHE A 196 7.76 -1.43 14.73
C PHE A 196 9.21 -1.82 15.02
N VAL A 197 10.07 -1.79 13.99
CA VAL A 197 11.51 -2.05 14.15
C VAL A 197 12.19 -1.07 15.11
N PHE A 198 11.64 0.13 15.29
CA PHE A 198 12.17 1.18 16.18
C PHE A 198 11.61 1.11 17.61
N ASP A 199 10.92 0.03 17.98
CA ASP A 199 10.52 -0.19 19.36
C ASP A 199 11.78 -0.33 20.25
N PRO A 200 11.95 0.48 21.30
CA PRO A 200 13.18 0.50 22.12
C PRO A 200 13.49 -0.85 22.78
N GLU A 201 12.47 -1.58 23.23
CA GLU A 201 12.67 -2.89 23.84
C GLU A 201 13.10 -3.92 22.80
N LEU A 202 12.48 -3.88 21.58
CA LEU A 202 12.89 -4.76 20.50
C LEU A 202 14.35 -4.49 20.10
N GLN A 203 14.75 -3.23 19.94
CA GLN A 203 16.12 -2.87 19.61
C GLN A 203 17.14 -3.23 20.71
N ALA A 204 16.74 -3.14 21.97
CA ALA A 204 17.58 -3.54 23.09
C ALA A 204 17.85 -5.05 23.10
N ARG A 205 16.85 -5.88 22.78
CA ARG A 205 16.86 -7.34 22.94
C ARG A 205 17.03 -8.15 21.67
N ALA A 206 16.79 -7.53 20.49
CA ALA A 206 16.92 -8.19 19.19
C ALA A 206 17.98 -7.50 18.30
N ARG A 207 18.41 -8.20 17.27
CA ARG A 207 19.28 -7.71 16.23
C ARG A 207 18.76 -8.10 14.86
N VAL A 208 19.13 -7.33 13.85
CA VAL A 208 18.85 -7.66 12.45
C VAL A 208 19.76 -8.83 12.03
N LEU A 209 19.16 -9.86 11.45
CA LEU A 209 19.88 -10.96 10.82
C LEU A 209 20.12 -10.66 9.34
N PHE A 210 19.10 -10.16 8.65
CA PHE A 210 19.17 -9.66 7.28
C PHE A 210 18.03 -8.66 7.01
N THR A 211 18.08 -7.97 5.89
CA THR A 211 17.06 -7.02 5.45
C THR A 211 16.31 -7.52 4.21
N GLN A 212 15.18 -6.89 3.90
CA GLN A 212 14.45 -7.12 2.65
C GLN A 212 15.37 -6.91 1.43
N ARG A 213 16.22 -5.87 1.46
CA ARG A 213 17.18 -5.59 0.39
C ARG A 213 18.20 -6.72 0.19
N ASP A 214 18.70 -7.31 1.27
CA ASP A 214 19.65 -8.45 1.19
C ASP A 214 18.98 -9.65 0.51
N ALA A 215 17.68 -9.81 0.74
CA ALA A 215 16.89 -10.91 0.19
C ALA A 215 16.51 -10.69 -1.28
N MET A 216 16.08 -9.49 -1.67
CA MET A 216 15.39 -9.23 -2.94
C MET A 216 16.04 -8.11 -3.78
N GLY A 217 17.03 -7.39 -3.26
CA GLY A 217 17.44 -6.11 -3.83
C GLY A 217 16.37 -5.03 -3.60
N THR A 218 16.31 -4.04 -4.48
CA THR A 218 15.21 -3.06 -4.45
C THR A 218 13.89 -3.77 -4.75
N SER A 219 12.91 -3.56 -3.88
CA SER A 219 11.59 -4.18 -4.01
C SER A 219 10.53 -3.11 -4.23
N GLU A 220 9.67 -3.29 -5.25
CA GLU A 220 8.38 -2.63 -5.31
C GLU A 220 7.47 -3.35 -4.29
N LEU A 221 7.49 -2.88 -3.05
CA LEU A 221 6.98 -3.66 -1.93
C LEU A 221 5.47 -3.59 -1.81
N SER A 222 4.89 -2.43 -2.06
CA SER A 222 3.44 -2.21 -2.09
C SER A 222 3.06 -1.16 -3.12
N PHE A 223 2.02 -1.45 -3.89
CA PHE A 223 1.45 -0.56 -4.90
C PHE A 223 -0.06 -0.75 -4.95
N TRP A 224 -0.75 0.30 -5.37
CA TRP A 224 -2.19 0.25 -5.54
C TRP A 224 -2.59 -0.47 -6.80
N THR A 225 -3.63 -1.27 -6.68
CA THR A 225 -4.26 -1.99 -7.79
C THR A 225 -5.76 -1.74 -7.78
N ALA A 226 -6.34 -1.69 -8.98
CA ALA A 226 -7.78 -1.61 -9.19
C ALA A 226 -8.19 -2.42 -10.43
N ARG A 227 -9.46 -2.83 -10.50
CA ARG A 227 -10.00 -3.53 -11.66
C ARG A 227 -10.25 -2.56 -12.82
N GLU A 228 -9.87 -2.96 -14.03
CA GLU A 228 -10.01 -2.15 -15.25
C GLU A 228 -11.45 -1.66 -15.48
N GLY A 229 -12.42 -2.54 -15.27
CA GLY A 229 -13.84 -2.19 -15.42
C GLY A 229 -14.32 -1.12 -14.44
N PHE A 230 -13.80 -1.11 -13.20
CA PHE A 230 -14.09 -0.07 -12.21
C PHE A 230 -13.45 1.27 -12.60
N MET A 231 -12.17 1.24 -12.99
CA MET A 231 -11.44 2.44 -13.41
C MET A 231 -12.07 3.10 -14.64
N GLY A 232 -12.45 2.29 -15.63
CA GLY A 232 -13.06 2.80 -16.86
C GLY A 232 -14.39 3.51 -16.62
N LYS A 233 -15.23 2.97 -15.71
CA LYS A 233 -16.51 3.58 -15.35
C LYS A 233 -16.36 4.84 -14.49
N ASN A 234 -15.30 4.94 -13.70
CA ASN A 234 -15.12 5.96 -12.68
C ASN A 234 -13.84 6.78 -12.89
N ARG A 235 -13.39 6.93 -14.13
CA ARG A 235 -12.09 7.51 -14.47
C ARG A 235 -11.82 8.86 -13.79
N ALA A 236 -12.77 9.78 -13.85
CA ALA A 236 -12.61 11.10 -13.23
C ALA A 236 -12.40 11.01 -11.72
N ALA A 237 -13.23 10.24 -11.02
CA ALA A 237 -13.10 10.04 -9.58
C ALA A 237 -11.78 9.35 -9.19
N MET A 238 -11.29 8.42 -10.03
CA MET A 238 -10.00 7.78 -9.82
C MET A 238 -8.83 8.76 -9.99
N VAL A 239 -8.86 9.63 -11.00
CA VAL A 239 -7.83 10.68 -11.18
C VAL A 239 -7.85 11.65 -10.01
N ASP A 240 -9.03 12.08 -9.55
CA ASP A 240 -9.20 12.98 -8.42
C ASP A 240 -8.68 12.37 -7.11
N LEU A 241 -8.94 11.07 -6.86
CA LEU A 241 -8.39 10.34 -5.73
C LEU A 241 -6.86 10.25 -5.80
N LEU A 242 -6.32 9.94 -6.98
CA LEU A 242 -4.88 9.85 -7.18
C LEU A 242 -4.21 11.23 -7.03
N GLU A 243 -4.85 12.31 -7.49
CA GLU A 243 -4.37 13.67 -7.27
C GLU A 243 -4.29 14.03 -5.79
N ASP A 244 -5.36 13.74 -5.03
CA ASP A 244 -5.38 13.98 -3.59
C ASP A 244 -4.33 13.11 -2.87
N SER A 245 -4.15 11.86 -3.29
CA SER A 245 -3.13 10.96 -2.75
C SER A 245 -1.71 11.46 -3.02
N LEU A 246 -1.42 11.93 -4.24
CA LEU A 246 -0.12 12.50 -4.58
C LEU A 246 0.13 13.82 -3.84
N ARG A 247 -0.88 14.67 -3.68
CA ARG A 247 -0.79 15.88 -2.86
C ARG A 247 -0.40 15.52 -1.44
N ALA A 248 -0.99 14.48 -0.91
CA ALA A 248 -0.70 13.96 0.41
C ALA A 248 0.73 13.39 0.52
N VAL A 249 1.18 12.62 -0.47
CA VAL A 249 2.56 12.11 -0.54
C VAL A 249 3.57 13.25 -0.60
N ARG A 250 3.37 14.23 -1.50
CA ARG A 250 4.27 15.39 -1.63
C ARG A 250 4.30 16.24 -0.37
N TRP A 251 3.14 16.44 0.27
CA TRP A 251 3.08 17.11 1.57
C TRP A 251 3.88 16.35 2.63
N TYR A 252 3.72 15.02 2.70
CA TYR A 252 4.45 14.18 3.66
C TYR A 252 5.96 14.19 3.38
N LEU A 253 6.40 14.24 2.14
CA LEU A 253 7.82 14.23 1.77
C LEU A 253 8.51 15.58 1.99
N ASP A 254 7.77 16.66 2.23
CA ASP A 254 8.33 17.98 2.51
C ASP A 254 8.79 18.07 3.97
N PRO A 255 10.12 18.24 4.22
CA PRO A 255 10.67 18.33 5.57
C PRO A 255 10.05 19.46 6.43
N ALA A 256 9.50 20.51 5.81
CA ALA A 256 8.82 21.59 6.53
C ALA A 256 7.58 21.10 7.29
N ASN A 257 6.98 19.99 6.85
CA ASN A 257 5.79 19.42 7.46
C ASN A 257 6.10 18.34 8.52
N ARG A 258 7.39 18.11 8.84
CA ARG A 258 7.83 17.01 9.71
C ARG A 258 7.09 16.96 11.05
N THR A 259 7.00 18.06 11.76
CA THR A 259 6.35 18.12 13.07
C THR A 259 4.88 17.74 12.97
N GLU A 260 4.15 18.33 12.01
CA GLU A 260 2.73 18.04 11.82
C GLU A 260 2.49 16.58 11.38
N ALA A 261 3.35 16.04 10.51
CA ALA A 261 3.28 14.64 10.09
C ALA A 261 3.47 13.69 11.29
N ILE A 262 4.43 13.97 12.16
CA ILE A 262 4.64 13.21 13.40
C ILE A 262 3.39 13.27 14.29
N ASP A 263 2.81 14.46 14.49
CA ASP A 263 1.61 14.62 15.31
C ASP A 263 0.41 13.85 14.77
N ILE A 264 0.20 13.86 13.44
CA ILE A 264 -0.86 13.09 12.79
C ILE A 264 -0.64 11.59 13.00
N LEU A 265 0.57 11.10 12.73
CA LEU A 265 0.93 9.69 12.92
C LEU A 265 0.78 9.25 14.38
N ALA A 266 1.26 10.05 15.30
CA ALA A 266 1.19 9.79 16.75
C ALA A 266 -0.26 9.63 17.22
N ARG A 267 -1.14 10.55 16.81
CA ARG A 267 -2.58 10.47 17.11
C ARG A 267 -3.24 9.26 16.47
N PHE A 268 -2.97 9.02 15.18
CA PHE A 268 -3.58 7.92 14.44
C PHE A 268 -3.17 6.55 15.02
N LEU A 269 -1.87 6.37 15.29
CA LEU A 269 -1.32 5.11 15.81
C LEU A 269 -1.40 5.00 17.33
N LYS A 270 -1.89 6.04 18.02
CA LYS A 270 -1.97 6.12 19.49
C LYS A 270 -0.62 5.84 20.16
N GLN A 271 0.45 6.45 19.61
CA GLN A 271 1.82 6.32 20.08
C GLN A 271 2.40 7.70 20.44
N PRO A 272 3.35 7.78 21.37
CA PRO A 272 4.04 9.05 21.67
C PRO A 272 4.78 9.60 20.44
N PRO A 273 4.78 10.93 20.17
CA PRO A 273 5.51 11.55 19.06
C PRO A 273 6.99 11.15 18.99
N ALA A 274 7.66 11.03 20.14
CA ALA A 274 9.06 10.62 20.24
C ALA A 274 9.39 9.28 19.55
N ARG A 275 8.38 8.41 19.37
CA ARG A 275 8.55 7.15 18.63
C ARG A 275 8.79 7.32 17.14
N PHE A 276 8.50 8.49 16.59
CA PHE A 276 8.62 8.79 15.16
C PHE A 276 9.87 9.60 14.84
N GLU A 277 10.43 10.33 15.82
CA GLU A 277 11.50 11.30 15.61
C GLU A 277 12.80 10.68 15.09
N SER A 278 13.11 9.43 15.47
CA SER A 278 14.37 8.78 15.12
C SER A 278 14.44 8.25 13.67
N TRP A 279 13.30 8.06 13.00
CA TRP A 279 13.28 7.41 11.69
C TRP A 279 12.50 8.16 10.61
N ILE A 280 11.43 8.90 10.96
CA ILE A 280 10.62 9.62 9.98
C ILE A 280 11.48 10.65 9.22
N PHE A 281 11.30 10.78 7.92
CA PHE A 281 12.09 11.62 7.01
C PHE A 281 13.59 11.26 6.95
N SER A 282 13.98 10.11 7.44
CA SER A 282 15.35 9.57 7.34
C SER A 282 15.42 8.44 6.30
N LYS A 283 16.59 7.85 6.14
CA LYS A 283 16.76 6.63 5.30
C LYS A 283 16.07 5.38 5.88
N ASN A 284 15.58 5.48 7.10
CA ASN A 284 14.80 4.43 7.75
C ASN A 284 13.30 4.57 7.50
N ASP A 285 12.85 5.66 6.89
CA ASP A 285 11.48 5.83 6.42
C ASP A 285 11.25 5.09 5.11
N PHE A 286 10.01 4.87 4.74
CA PHE A 286 9.64 4.29 3.45
C PHE A 286 10.02 5.22 2.29
N TYR A 287 10.58 4.67 1.23
CA TYR A 287 10.68 5.40 -0.02
C TYR A 287 9.33 5.37 -0.74
N ARG A 288 8.91 6.53 -1.23
CA ARG A 288 7.72 6.72 -2.07
C ARG A 288 8.09 7.59 -3.25
N ASN A 289 7.53 7.26 -4.41
CA ASN A 289 7.68 8.11 -5.58
C ASN A 289 6.74 9.33 -5.44
N PRO A 290 7.23 10.58 -5.49
CA PRO A 290 6.40 11.79 -5.33
C PRO A 290 5.37 11.97 -6.45
N ASP A 291 5.55 11.29 -7.58
CA ASP A 291 4.62 11.27 -8.71
C ASP A 291 3.82 9.96 -8.80
N GLY A 292 3.95 9.09 -7.79
CA GLY A 292 3.22 7.83 -7.71
C GLY A 292 3.61 6.79 -8.76
N LEU A 293 4.77 6.95 -9.40
CA LEU A 293 5.23 6.05 -10.45
C LEU A 293 5.82 4.78 -9.85
N VAL A 294 5.22 3.66 -10.20
CA VAL A 294 5.65 2.31 -9.80
C VAL A 294 7.00 1.97 -10.45
N ASN A 295 7.91 1.42 -9.68
CA ASN A 295 9.18 0.89 -10.18
C ASN A 295 8.97 -0.47 -10.84
N LEU A 296 8.49 -0.47 -12.08
CA LEU A 296 8.15 -1.69 -12.83
C LEU A 296 9.37 -2.59 -13.07
N ASP A 297 10.58 -2.04 -13.13
CA ASP A 297 11.81 -2.83 -13.26
C ASP A 297 12.09 -3.61 -11.97
N ALA A 298 12.01 -2.96 -10.82
CA ALA A 298 12.14 -3.63 -9.54
C ALA A 298 11.04 -4.69 -9.33
N LEU A 299 9.80 -4.36 -9.67
CA LEU A 299 8.67 -5.29 -9.60
C LEU A 299 8.92 -6.54 -10.46
N GLN A 300 9.32 -6.36 -11.71
CA GLN A 300 9.60 -7.49 -12.61
C GLN A 300 10.76 -8.34 -12.09
N ASN A 301 11.85 -7.70 -11.66
CA ASN A 301 13.01 -8.40 -11.11
C ASN A 301 12.63 -9.24 -9.87
N ASN A 302 11.75 -8.72 -9.01
CA ASN A 302 11.28 -9.46 -7.83
C ASN A 302 10.40 -10.67 -8.22
N ILE A 303 9.52 -10.53 -9.21
CA ILE A 303 8.71 -11.63 -9.75
C ILE A 303 9.61 -12.69 -10.37
N ASP A 304 10.57 -12.28 -11.20
CA ASP A 304 11.51 -13.19 -11.87
C ASP A 304 12.39 -13.96 -10.89
N LEU A 305 12.88 -13.29 -9.85
CA LEU A 305 13.64 -13.94 -8.79
C LEU A 305 12.83 -15.02 -8.08
N MET A 306 11.58 -14.73 -7.72
CA MET A 306 10.71 -15.74 -7.09
C MET A 306 10.45 -16.93 -8.02
N ARG A 307 10.29 -16.69 -9.33
CA ARG A 307 10.14 -17.75 -10.33
C ARG A 307 11.41 -18.59 -10.47
N GLN A 308 12.58 -17.94 -10.56
CA GLN A 308 13.89 -18.64 -10.62
C GLN A 308 14.13 -19.53 -9.39
N LEU A 309 13.68 -19.09 -8.23
CA LEU A 309 13.74 -19.87 -6.98
C LEU A 309 12.64 -20.93 -6.86
N GLY A 310 11.74 -21.05 -7.84
CA GLY A 310 10.62 -22.00 -7.78
C GLY A 310 9.59 -21.68 -6.68
N ILE A 311 9.59 -20.46 -6.17
CA ILE A 311 8.64 -20.01 -5.13
C ILE A 311 7.26 -19.77 -5.76
N ILE A 312 7.23 -19.26 -6.98
CA ILE A 312 6.05 -19.11 -7.83
C ILE A 312 6.31 -19.77 -9.18
N SER A 313 5.25 -20.27 -9.81
CA SER A 313 5.31 -20.84 -11.18
C SER A 313 4.92 -19.83 -12.27
N THR A 314 4.62 -18.61 -11.87
CA THR A 314 4.01 -17.56 -12.68
C THR A 314 5.01 -16.95 -13.65
N ASP A 315 4.66 -16.90 -14.93
CA ASP A 315 5.29 -16.07 -15.95
C ASP A 315 4.35 -14.86 -16.19
N LEU A 316 4.64 -13.75 -15.51
CA LEU A 316 3.83 -12.54 -15.57
C LEU A 316 4.72 -11.35 -15.93
N ASP A 317 4.35 -10.65 -16.99
CA ASP A 317 4.93 -9.37 -17.38
C ASP A 317 4.16 -8.24 -16.68
N ALA A 318 4.77 -7.68 -15.64
CA ALA A 318 4.13 -6.62 -14.83
C ALA A 318 3.76 -5.38 -15.67
N ARG A 319 4.53 -5.08 -16.74
CA ARG A 319 4.26 -3.92 -17.61
C ARG A 319 2.94 -4.05 -18.36
N LYS A 320 2.53 -5.27 -18.73
CA LYS A 320 1.23 -5.51 -19.41
C LYS A 320 0.03 -5.27 -18.48
N HIS A 321 0.27 -5.25 -17.19
CA HIS A 321 -0.75 -4.98 -16.18
C HIS A 321 -0.64 -3.57 -15.58
N ALA A 322 0.27 -2.73 -16.07
CA ALA A 322 0.40 -1.37 -15.60
C ALA A 322 -0.58 -0.44 -16.35
N SER A 323 -1.31 0.38 -15.60
CA SER A 323 -2.20 1.43 -16.09
C SER A 323 -1.86 2.72 -15.33
N LEU A 324 -0.75 3.36 -15.73
CA LEU A 324 -0.17 4.51 -15.03
C LEU A 324 -0.61 5.85 -15.65
N ASP A 325 -1.50 5.86 -16.64
CA ASP A 325 -2.04 7.05 -17.28
C ASP A 325 -2.85 7.92 -16.28
N LEU A 326 -3.62 7.28 -15.38
CA LEU A 326 -4.41 7.99 -14.38
C LEU A 326 -3.54 8.72 -13.36
N VAL A 327 -2.51 8.05 -12.82
CA VAL A 327 -1.59 8.67 -11.88
C VAL A 327 -0.70 9.71 -12.57
N GLY A 328 -0.34 9.48 -13.84
CA GLY A 328 0.38 10.45 -14.65
C GLY A 328 -0.43 11.74 -14.88
N GLU A 329 -1.72 11.62 -15.19
CA GLU A 329 -2.64 12.77 -15.29
C GLU A 329 -2.75 13.49 -13.93
N ALA A 330 -2.97 12.77 -12.85
CA ALA A 330 -3.03 13.33 -11.51
C ALA A 330 -1.75 14.10 -11.12
N ALA A 331 -0.58 13.54 -11.44
CA ALA A 331 0.71 14.20 -11.19
C ALA A 331 0.88 15.50 -12.01
N GLN A 332 0.34 15.55 -13.24
CA GLN A 332 0.36 16.76 -14.08
C GLN A 332 -0.53 17.87 -13.53
N ARG A 333 -1.68 17.53 -12.94
CA ARG A 333 -2.59 18.52 -12.32
C ARG A 333 -1.99 19.21 -11.09
N LEU A 334 -0.92 18.65 -10.52
CA LEU A 334 -0.22 19.16 -9.34
C LEU A 334 1.07 19.94 -9.69
N LYS A 335 1.35 20.17 -10.96
CA LYS A 335 2.46 21.03 -11.41
C LYS A 335 2.03 22.49 -11.46
#